data_63945719abbe293af59f6834b8a040e9
#
_entry.id   63945719abbe293af59f6834b8a040e9
#
_cell.length_a   1.000
_cell.length_b   1.000
_cell.length_c   1.000
_cell.angle_alpha   90.00
_cell.angle_beta   90.00
_cell.angle_gamma   90.00
#
_symmetry.space_group_name_H-M   'P 1'
#
loop_
_entity.id
_entity.type
_entity.pdbx_description
1 polymer ?
#
loop_
_entity_poly.entity_id
_entity_poly.type
_entity_poly.pdbx_seq_one_letter_code
_entity_poly.pdbx_strand_id
1 'polypeptide(L)'
;MKIRLLLALAGSALGFAVLILAGLPTASRAAEAPATASAGEMVPGFNHQGLERLHEGLRAFVDSGQYAGTVSLLLREGQVADAYAYGMRDLENKLPMGRDTICRLYSLSKIVSTVAALTLVEQGKLDLGDPVENYLPQLANRQVMVGGTADAPKLQPASHPFTLRELMTHTAGFIYGGSPAAISEVWERAHLWDSKSLSEFVDRLAPLPLVHDPGTTFEYSVSIDVLGAVVEKVSGQPFEQVLRERIFEPLGMKDTGFSVEPAKRDRLAKTYKPGADGRLVEAAPLIGVVPEGTGAWPGAGLFSTIDDFARFAQMLCDNGTANGHRILSRKTVDLMMANQLYELPLKYNTFRPNNQADGFGLGGEVRIEAGGDRLGSVGDYGWYSAATGFCKVNRKEKLVALCFTEHFTGKAQPLDWHFVRVFANLYNQALE
;
A
#
# COMPACT_ATOMS: atom_id res chain seq x y z
N MET A 1 -23.71 27.09 -78.44
CA MET A 1 -24.40 28.34 -79.00
C MET A 1 -23.96 29.52 -78.14
N LYS A 2 -23.27 30.46 -78.75
CA LYS A 2 -23.01 31.87 -78.37
C LYS A 2 -22.22 32.09 -77.06
N ILE A 3 -20.95 32.45 -77.15
CA ILE A 3 -20.31 33.69 -77.65
C ILE A 3 -20.33 34.83 -76.63
N ARG A 4 -19.16 35.23 -76.30
CA ARG A 4 -18.45 36.53 -76.24
C ARG A 4 -18.21 37.07 -74.84
N LEU A 5 -17.18 37.72 -74.53
CA LEU A 5 -15.98 38.34 -75.15
C LEU A 5 -15.45 39.39 -74.16
N LEU A 6 -14.12 39.38 -73.93
CA LEU A 6 -13.27 40.57 -73.76
C LEU A 6 -13.51 41.53 -72.58
N LEU A 7 -12.54 41.97 -71.88
CA LEU A 7 -11.31 42.76 -72.09
C LEU A 7 -10.58 42.95 -70.76
N ALA A 8 -9.40 42.60 -70.66
CA ALA A 8 -8.17 43.31 -70.51
C ALA A 8 -8.19 44.67 -69.76
N LEU A 9 -7.39 44.78 -68.76
CA LEU A 9 -6.35 45.82 -68.62
C LEU A 9 -5.41 45.57 -67.45
N ALA A 10 -4.16 45.89 -67.70
CA ALA A 10 -2.94 45.68 -66.97
C ALA A 10 -2.84 46.48 -65.65
N GLY A 11 -2.03 46.04 -64.77
CA GLY A 11 -1.56 46.84 -63.65
C GLY A 11 -0.64 46.06 -62.69
N SER A 12 0.66 46.11 -62.98
CA SER A 12 1.83 46.17 -62.13
C SER A 12 2.00 45.18 -60.88
N ALA A 13 3.08 44.49 -61.00
CA ALA A 13 3.74 43.63 -60.03
C ALA A 13 4.01 44.28 -58.66
N LEU A 14 3.81 43.51 -57.61
CA LEU A 14 4.67 43.52 -56.42
C LEU A 14 4.61 42.13 -55.80
N GLY A 15 5.74 41.43 -55.88
CA GLY A 15 5.91 40.11 -55.32
C GLY A 15 5.95 40.18 -53.81
N PHE A 16 5.10 39.38 -53.18
CA PHE A 16 5.28 38.94 -51.81
C PHE A 16 5.59 37.45 -51.82
N ALA A 17 6.87 37.14 -51.59
CA ALA A 17 7.29 35.79 -51.30
C ALA A 17 6.77 35.42 -49.90
N VAL A 18 5.75 34.56 -49.85
CA VAL A 18 5.32 33.92 -48.58
C VAL A 18 6.27 32.75 -48.37
N LEU A 19 7.22 32.92 -47.46
CA LEU A 19 8.01 31.82 -46.89
C LEU A 19 7.05 30.97 -46.03
N ILE A 20 6.68 29.79 -46.54
CA ILE A 20 6.08 28.73 -45.70
C ILE A 20 7.19 28.15 -44.86
N LEU A 21 7.35 28.64 -43.65
CA LEU A 21 8.09 27.94 -42.62
C LEU A 21 7.26 26.73 -42.20
N ALA A 22 7.66 25.54 -42.69
CA ALA A 22 7.20 24.27 -42.15
C ALA A 22 7.63 24.22 -40.69
N GLY A 23 6.67 24.41 -39.80
CA GLY A 23 6.87 24.23 -38.36
C GLY A 23 7.21 22.77 -38.06
N LEU A 24 8.45 22.51 -37.65
CA LEU A 24 8.82 21.28 -36.98
C LEU A 24 7.93 21.12 -35.73
N PRO A 25 7.41 19.92 -35.44
CA PRO A 25 6.68 19.72 -34.19
C PRO A 25 7.63 20.03 -33.03
N THR A 26 7.30 21.10 -32.28
CA THR A 26 7.95 21.37 -31.00
C THR A 26 7.68 20.16 -30.11
N ALA A 27 8.77 19.49 -29.74
CA ALA A 27 8.73 18.48 -28.71
C ALA A 27 7.96 19.07 -27.50
N SER A 28 6.88 18.42 -27.11
CA SER A 28 6.08 18.79 -25.95
C SER A 28 7.03 18.76 -24.74
N ARG A 29 7.32 19.94 -24.22
CA ARG A 29 8.09 20.09 -22.98
C ARG A 29 7.27 19.38 -21.91
N ALA A 30 7.78 18.28 -21.38
CA ALA A 30 7.20 17.62 -20.22
C ALA A 30 6.96 18.70 -19.15
N ALA A 31 5.76 18.70 -18.55
CA ALA A 31 5.44 19.65 -17.50
C ALA A 31 6.51 19.54 -16.42
N GLU A 32 7.19 20.66 -16.15
CA GLU A 32 8.15 20.72 -15.04
C GLU A 32 7.44 20.27 -13.77
N ALA A 33 8.03 19.30 -13.09
CA ALA A 33 7.61 18.89 -11.76
C ALA A 33 7.53 20.12 -10.85
N PRO A 34 6.52 20.22 -9.96
CA PRO A 34 6.49 21.28 -8.98
C PRO A 34 7.80 21.24 -8.17
N ALA A 35 8.37 22.41 -7.97
CA ALA A 35 9.70 22.65 -7.43
C ALA A 35 10.07 21.65 -6.31
N THR A 36 11.16 20.93 -6.52
CA THR A 36 11.96 20.32 -5.46
C THR A 36 12.16 21.38 -4.35
N ALA A 37 12.12 20.95 -3.09
CA ALA A 37 12.53 21.78 -1.98
C ALA A 37 13.79 22.55 -2.38
N SER A 38 13.80 23.86 -2.11
CA SER A 38 14.85 24.76 -2.55
C SER A 38 16.23 24.15 -2.25
N ALA A 39 17.09 24.09 -3.26
CA ALA A 39 18.49 23.70 -3.10
C ALA A 39 19.15 24.70 -2.13
N GLY A 40 19.17 24.39 -0.82
CA GLY A 40 19.70 25.34 0.15
C GLY A 40 19.94 24.81 1.55
N GLU A 41 19.17 23.88 2.06
CA GLU A 41 19.47 23.27 3.36
C GLU A 41 19.63 21.76 3.20
N MET A 42 20.87 21.29 3.35
CA MET A 42 21.15 19.85 3.49
C MET A 42 20.44 19.37 4.75
N VAL A 43 19.42 18.54 4.60
CA VAL A 43 18.88 17.81 5.75
C VAL A 43 19.96 16.81 6.19
N PRO A 44 20.40 16.85 7.44
CA PRO A 44 21.46 16.00 7.93
C PRO A 44 21.13 14.51 7.67
N GLY A 45 22.11 13.74 7.20
CA GLY A 45 22.03 12.31 7.06
C GLY A 45 21.67 11.76 5.68
N PHE A 46 21.63 12.62 4.63
CA PHE A 46 21.55 12.18 3.24
C PHE A 46 22.58 12.93 2.38
N ASN A 47 23.30 12.19 1.51
CA ASN A 47 24.17 12.83 0.54
C ASN A 47 23.43 13.17 -0.76
N HIS A 48 23.70 14.34 -1.29
CA HIS A 48 23.01 14.88 -2.47
C HIS A 48 23.13 13.95 -3.71
N GLN A 49 24.33 13.42 -3.99
CA GLN A 49 24.56 12.53 -5.13
C GLN A 49 23.76 11.24 -5.01
N GLY A 50 23.53 10.74 -3.78
CA GLY A 50 22.68 9.59 -3.52
C GLY A 50 21.23 9.86 -3.83
N LEU A 51 20.71 11.03 -3.45
CA LEU A 51 19.34 11.46 -3.76
C LEU A 51 19.17 11.68 -5.28
N GLU A 52 20.15 12.23 -5.97
CA GLU A 52 20.10 12.34 -7.43
C GLU A 52 20.00 10.96 -8.10
N ARG A 53 20.78 9.97 -7.65
CA ARG A 53 20.66 8.59 -8.15
C ARG A 53 19.28 7.98 -7.84
N LEU A 54 18.69 8.30 -6.70
CA LEU A 54 17.31 7.88 -6.40
C LEU A 54 16.32 8.47 -7.40
N HIS A 55 16.40 9.77 -7.67
CA HIS A 55 15.53 10.43 -8.65
C HIS A 55 15.73 9.88 -10.06
N GLU A 56 16.98 9.64 -10.48
CA GLU A 56 17.29 9.03 -11.77
C GLU A 56 16.71 7.61 -11.88
N GLY A 57 16.84 6.80 -10.84
CA GLY A 57 16.27 5.47 -10.81
C GLY A 57 14.74 5.48 -10.91
N LEU A 58 14.08 6.38 -10.20
CA LEU A 58 12.62 6.53 -10.28
C LEU A 58 12.17 7.03 -11.67
N ARG A 59 12.89 8.01 -12.25
CA ARG A 59 12.63 8.47 -13.63
C ARG A 59 12.77 7.33 -14.64
N ALA A 60 13.81 6.51 -14.52
CA ALA A 60 14.06 5.42 -15.45
C ALA A 60 12.90 4.43 -15.54
N PHE A 61 12.23 4.11 -14.44
CA PHE A 61 11.03 3.28 -14.44
C PHE A 61 9.88 3.91 -15.23
N VAL A 62 9.71 5.23 -15.13
CA VAL A 62 8.63 5.96 -15.83
C VAL A 62 8.99 6.17 -17.30
N ASP A 63 10.20 6.62 -17.60
CA ASP A 63 10.66 6.92 -18.97
C ASP A 63 10.74 5.66 -19.83
N SER A 64 10.98 4.50 -19.23
CA SER A 64 10.94 3.20 -19.93
C SER A 64 9.49 2.76 -20.28
N GLY A 65 8.46 3.47 -19.79
CA GLY A 65 7.05 3.13 -19.98
C GLY A 65 6.57 1.98 -19.09
N GLN A 66 7.37 1.53 -18.12
CA GLN A 66 6.95 0.49 -17.16
C GLN A 66 5.99 1.02 -16.11
N TYR A 67 6.11 2.29 -15.71
CA TYR A 67 5.29 2.95 -14.69
C TYR A 67 4.65 4.22 -15.24
N ALA A 68 3.42 4.50 -14.85
CA ALA A 68 2.75 5.76 -15.21
C ALA A 68 3.35 6.95 -14.44
N GLY A 69 3.62 6.76 -13.15
CA GLY A 69 4.21 7.77 -12.30
C GLY A 69 4.60 7.21 -10.94
N THR A 70 5.45 7.95 -10.25
CA THR A 70 5.94 7.66 -8.90
C THR A 70 5.91 8.91 -8.03
N VAL A 71 5.65 8.73 -6.74
CA VAL A 71 5.86 9.76 -5.72
C VAL A 71 6.57 9.14 -4.54
N SER A 72 7.67 9.76 -4.09
CA SER A 72 8.45 9.33 -2.92
C SER A 72 8.63 10.46 -1.91
N LEU A 73 8.78 10.07 -0.65
CA LEU A 73 9.00 10.98 0.47
C LEU A 73 9.93 10.32 1.48
N LEU A 74 11.03 10.96 1.78
CA LEU A 74 11.98 10.57 2.81
C LEU A 74 11.95 11.60 3.94
N LEU A 75 11.78 11.13 5.18
CA LEU A 75 11.90 11.98 6.36
C LEU A 75 13.07 11.49 7.21
N ARG A 76 13.82 12.43 7.73
CA ARG A 76 14.90 12.21 8.69
C ARG A 76 14.71 13.15 9.89
N GLU A 77 14.74 12.59 11.10
CA GLU A 77 14.54 13.37 12.32
C GLU A 77 13.24 14.20 12.34
N GLY A 78 12.18 13.70 11.71
CA GLY A 78 10.90 14.40 11.63
C GLY A 78 10.80 15.48 10.55
N GLN A 79 11.88 15.71 9.78
CA GLN A 79 11.92 16.69 8.69
C GLN A 79 11.90 16.00 7.33
N VAL A 80 11.31 16.66 6.33
CA VAL A 80 11.36 16.18 4.95
C VAL A 80 12.79 16.33 4.42
N ALA A 81 13.47 15.21 4.24
CA ALA A 81 14.81 15.15 3.67
C ALA A 81 14.79 15.18 2.14
N ASP A 82 13.82 14.48 1.56
CA ASP A 82 13.60 14.43 0.12
C ASP A 82 12.12 14.23 -0.19
N ALA A 83 11.66 14.88 -1.27
CA ALA A 83 10.31 14.71 -1.80
C ALA A 83 10.37 14.77 -3.32
N TYR A 84 10.01 13.69 -3.98
CA TYR A 84 10.10 13.58 -5.41
C TYR A 84 8.83 12.99 -6.02
N ALA A 85 8.35 13.58 -7.11
CA ALA A 85 7.23 13.08 -7.88
C ALA A 85 7.55 13.18 -9.38
N TYR A 86 7.26 12.13 -10.13
CA TYR A 86 7.53 12.11 -11.57
C TYR A 86 6.50 11.25 -12.32
N GLY A 87 6.20 11.66 -13.56
CA GLY A 87 5.21 10.98 -14.41
C GLY A 87 3.78 11.42 -14.11
N MET A 88 2.82 10.55 -14.37
CA MET A 88 1.39 10.86 -14.40
C MET A 88 0.61 10.00 -13.39
N ARG A 89 -0.38 10.61 -12.71
CA ARG A 89 -1.43 9.88 -11.96
C ARG A 89 -2.56 9.41 -12.88
N ASP A 90 -2.70 10.04 -14.05
CA ASP A 90 -3.65 9.69 -15.11
C ASP A 90 -3.00 9.94 -16.47
N LEU A 91 -2.69 8.87 -17.21
CA LEU A 91 -2.02 8.92 -18.51
C LEU A 91 -2.93 9.50 -19.60
N GLU A 92 -4.23 9.17 -19.57
CA GLU A 92 -5.18 9.58 -20.59
C GLU A 92 -5.45 11.08 -20.52
N ASN A 93 -5.67 11.59 -19.31
CA ASN A 93 -5.95 13.00 -19.07
C ASN A 93 -4.68 13.83 -18.86
N LYS A 94 -3.50 13.21 -18.93
CA LYS A 94 -2.17 13.85 -18.73
C LYS A 94 -2.09 14.62 -17.41
N LEU A 95 -2.66 14.05 -16.35
CA LEU A 95 -2.61 14.64 -15.03
C LEU A 95 -1.32 14.21 -14.32
N PRO A 96 -0.47 15.14 -13.87
CA PRO A 96 0.82 14.80 -13.28
C PRO A 96 0.68 14.12 -11.93
N MET A 97 1.61 13.22 -11.61
CA MET A 97 1.81 12.70 -10.25
C MET A 97 2.30 13.83 -9.35
N GLY A 98 1.83 13.87 -8.11
CA GLY A 98 2.21 14.87 -7.11
C GLY A 98 2.06 14.33 -5.69
N ARG A 99 2.53 15.09 -4.71
CA ARG A 99 2.40 14.73 -3.29
C ARG A 99 0.96 14.73 -2.80
N ASP A 100 0.10 15.52 -3.42
CA ASP A 100 -1.33 15.61 -3.17
C ASP A 100 -2.15 14.52 -3.89
N THR A 101 -1.49 13.68 -4.71
CA THR A 101 -2.13 12.56 -5.38
C THR A 101 -2.66 11.57 -4.36
N ILE A 102 -3.94 11.24 -4.47
CA ILE A 102 -4.59 10.23 -3.63
C ILE A 102 -4.34 8.86 -4.27
N CYS A 103 -3.72 7.96 -3.52
CA CYS A 103 -3.39 6.61 -3.93
C CYS A 103 -4.18 5.58 -3.12
N ARG A 104 -4.40 4.41 -3.70
CA ARG A 104 -4.94 3.24 -2.99
C ARG A 104 -3.84 2.59 -2.17
N LEU A 105 -4.00 2.58 -0.87
CA LEU A 105 -2.98 2.03 0.04
C LEU A 105 -2.90 0.51 -0.02
N TYR A 106 -3.99 -0.17 -0.42
CA TYR A 106 -4.07 -1.62 -0.33
C TYR A 106 -3.52 -2.12 1.02
N SER A 107 -2.56 -3.03 1.00
CA SER A 107 -2.06 -3.69 2.21
C SER A 107 -1.31 -2.78 3.18
N LEU A 108 -0.95 -1.55 2.81
CA LEU A 108 -0.47 -0.55 3.79
C LEU A 108 -1.55 -0.19 4.81
N SER A 109 -2.83 -0.39 4.49
CA SER A 109 -3.96 -0.27 5.43
C SER A 109 -3.79 -1.12 6.69
N LYS A 110 -3.12 -2.29 6.57
CA LYS A 110 -2.95 -3.24 7.68
C LYS A 110 -2.20 -2.65 8.87
N ILE A 111 -1.18 -1.84 8.61
CA ILE A 111 -0.42 -1.18 9.68
C ILE A 111 -1.33 -0.22 10.45
N VAL A 112 -2.13 0.56 9.73
CA VAL A 112 -3.07 1.52 10.31
C VAL A 112 -4.14 0.81 11.13
N SER A 113 -4.72 -0.26 10.60
CA SER A 113 -5.73 -1.09 11.26
C SER A 113 -5.20 -1.75 12.53
N THR A 114 -3.94 -2.19 12.50
CA THR A 114 -3.28 -2.74 13.68
C THR A 114 -3.09 -1.69 14.77
N VAL A 115 -2.70 -0.46 14.41
CA VAL A 115 -2.61 0.66 15.37
C VAL A 115 -3.97 0.91 16.04
N ALA A 116 -5.07 0.89 15.29
CA ALA A 116 -6.41 1.05 15.87
C ALA A 116 -6.72 -0.01 16.92
N ALA A 117 -6.44 -1.28 16.63
CA ALA A 117 -6.61 -2.36 17.61
C ALA A 117 -5.71 -2.18 18.84
N LEU A 118 -4.46 -1.77 18.64
CA LEU A 118 -3.51 -1.51 19.73
C LEU A 118 -3.96 -0.35 20.64
N THR A 119 -4.70 0.64 20.14
CA THR A 119 -5.31 1.67 21.01
C THR A 119 -6.33 1.07 21.98
N LEU A 120 -7.03 0.00 21.58
CA LEU A 120 -7.97 -0.71 22.46
C LEU A 120 -7.24 -1.63 23.44
N VAL A 121 -6.09 -2.19 23.04
CA VAL A 121 -5.20 -2.93 23.95
C VAL A 121 -4.69 -2.01 25.07
N GLU A 122 -4.25 -0.79 24.75
CA GLU A 122 -3.82 0.19 25.77
C GLU A 122 -4.95 0.63 26.71
N GLN A 123 -6.20 0.54 26.26
CA GLN A 123 -7.35 0.81 27.10
C GLN A 123 -7.79 -0.39 27.95
N GLY A 124 -7.09 -1.53 27.84
CA GLY A 124 -7.45 -2.78 28.54
C GLY A 124 -8.77 -3.39 28.05
N LYS A 125 -9.21 -3.02 26.83
CA LYS A 125 -10.43 -3.57 26.20
C LYS A 125 -10.15 -4.81 25.35
N LEU A 126 -8.90 -5.00 24.97
CA LEU A 126 -8.37 -6.14 24.23
C LEU A 126 -7.08 -6.62 24.88
N ASP A 127 -6.81 -7.92 24.84
CA ASP A 127 -5.52 -8.51 25.14
C ASP A 127 -5.01 -9.31 23.94
N LEU A 128 -3.72 -9.21 23.62
CA LEU A 128 -3.15 -9.93 22.47
C LEU A 128 -3.26 -11.45 22.59
N GLY A 129 -3.34 -11.99 23.81
CA GLY A 129 -3.54 -13.40 24.09
C GLY A 129 -5.00 -13.85 24.08
N ASP A 130 -5.96 -12.93 23.98
CA ASP A 130 -7.37 -13.31 23.99
C ASP A 130 -7.73 -14.14 22.76
N PRO A 131 -8.47 -15.25 22.93
CA PRO A 131 -9.14 -15.94 21.85
C PRO A 131 -10.12 -15.00 21.12
N VAL A 132 -10.02 -14.97 19.80
CA VAL A 132 -10.90 -14.09 18.98
C VAL A 132 -12.38 -14.45 19.12
N GLU A 133 -12.67 -15.72 19.38
CA GLU A 133 -14.04 -16.19 19.63
C GLU A 133 -14.73 -15.52 20.84
N ASN A 134 -13.97 -14.95 21.78
CA ASN A 134 -14.54 -14.13 22.86
C ASN A 134 -15.27 -12.88 22.36
N TYR A 135 -14.87 -12.36 21.22
CA TYR A 135 -15.43 -11.17 20.57
C TYR A 135 -16.33 -11.51 19.39
N LEU A 136 -15.97 -12.56 18.64
CA LEU A 136 -16.65 -13.04 17.45
C LEU A 136 -16.97 -14.54 17.60
N PRO A 137 -18.02 -14.89 18.38
CA PRO A 137 -18.32 -16.29 18.75
C PRO A 137 -18.61 -17.21 17.55
N GLN A 138 -19.01 -16.66 16.40
CA GLN A 138 -19.16 -17.43 15.15
C GLN A 138 -17.83 -18.00 14.63
N LEU A 139 -16.69 -17.54 15.12
CA LEU A 139 -15.37 -18.08 14.82
C LEU A 139 -14.87 -19.13 15.80
N ALA A 140 -15.72 -19.63 16.70
CA ALA A 140 -15.39 -20.72 17.61
C ALA A 140 -15.28 -22.07 16.89
N ASN A 141 -14.63 -23.04 17.53
CA ASN A 141 -14.54 -24.45 17.06
C ASN A 141 -13.96 -24.59 15.65
N ARG A 142 -12.92 -23.86 15.33
CA ARG A 142 -12.29 -23.86 14.01
C ARG A 142 -11.76 -25.24 13.63
N GLN A 143 -11.83 -25.55 12.33
CA GLN A 143 -11.31 -26.77 11.74
C GLN A 143 -10.15 -26.44 10.80
N VAL A 144 -9.14 -27.30 10.78
CA VAL A 144 -7.99 -27.23 9.88
C VAL A 144 -8.20 -28.25 8.76
N MET A 145 -8.02 -27.86 7.50
CA MET A 145 -8.07 -28.78 6.37
C MET A 145 -6.72 -29.49 6.21
N VAL A 146 -6.72 -30.79 6.55
CA VAL A 146 -5.51 -31.64 6.52
C VAL A 146 -5.40 -32.48 5.25
N GLY A 147 -6.33 -32.35 4.32
CA GLY A 147 -6.35 -33.07 3.04
C GLY A 147 -7.73 -33.16 2.43
N GLY A 148 -7.89 -34.03 1.46
CA GLY A 148 -9.15 -34.22 0.72
C GLY A 148 -9.24 -33.28 -0.50
N THR A 149 -10.47 -33.10 -0.99
CA THR A 149 -10.82 -32.22 -2.11
C THR A 149 -11.71 -31.10 -1.62
N ALA A 150 -12.00 -30.11 -2.46
CA ALA A 150 -12.94 -29.04 -2.12
C ALA A 150 -14.36 -29.56 -1.82
N ASP A 151 -14.78 -30.64 -2.47
CA ASP A 151 -16.10 -31.25 -2.24
C ASP A 151 -16.12 -32.24 -1.06
N ALA A 152 -14.96 -32.75 -0.65
CA ALA A 152 -14.80 -33.71 0.44
C ALA A 152 -13.54 -33.38 1.25
N PRO A 153 -13.50 -32.24 1.95
CA PRO A 153 -12.34 -31.85 2.74
C PRO A 153 -12.18 -32.79 3.94
N LYS A 154 -10.94 -33.17 4.23
CA LYS A 154 -10.58 -33.84 5.48
C LYS A 154 -10.24 -32.77 6.50
N LEU A 155 -11.04 -32.72 7.54
CA LEU A 155 -10.93 -31.70 8.59
C LEU A 155 -10.51 -32.32 9.92
N GLN A 156 -9.77 -31.57 10.72
CA GLN A 156 -9.51 -31.86 12.13
C GLN A 156 -9.72 -30.60 12.96
N PRO A 157 -10.11 -30.70 14.23
CA PRO A 157 -10.19 -29.53 15.11
C PRO A 157 -8.84 -28.80 15.17
N ALA A 158 -8.87 -27.48 15.20
CA ALA A 158 -7.68 -26.68 15.52
C ALA A 158 -7.19 -26.99 16.95
N SER A 159 -5.88 -26.96 17.18
CA SER A 159 -5.26 -27.28 18.47
C SER A 159 -5.66 -26.30 19.58
N HIS A 160 -5.96 -25.07 19.24
CA HIS A 160 -6.46 -24.03 20.13
C HIS A 160 -7.24 -22.97 19.36
N PRO A 161 -8.09 -22.17 20.01
CA PRO A 161 -8.69 -20.98 19.42
C PRO A 161 -7.60 -19.96 19.07
N PHE A 162 -7.61 -19.43 17.84
CA PHE A 162 -6.63 -18.41 17.46
C PHE A 162 -6.83 -17.09 18.20
N THR A 163 -5.73 -16.39 18.46
CA THR A 163 -5.65 -15.19 19.30
C THR A 163 -5.58 -13.91 18.46
N LEU A 164 -5.76 -12.75 19.10
CA LEU A 164 -5.54 -11.44 18.48
C LEU A 164 -4.11 -11.27 17.98
N ARG A 165 -3.11 -11.79 18.71
CA ARG A 165 -1.71 -11.81 18.26
C ARG A 165 -1.57 -12.57 16.95
N GLU A 166 -2.17 -13.74 16.84
CA GLU A 166 -2.10 -14.56 15.63
C GLU A 166 -2.81 -13.95 14.44
N LEU A 167 -3.86 -13.14 14.65
CA LEU A 167 -4.40 -12.30 13.57
C LEU A 167 -3.39 -11.25 13.10
N MET A 168 -2.79 -10.49 14.02
CA MET A 168 -1.86 -9.41 13.71
C MET A 168 -0.53 -9.90 13.12
N THR A 169 -0.20 -11.18 13.32
CA THR A 169 1.02 -11.81 12.80
C THR A 169 0.78 -12.72 11.60
N HIS A 170 -0.46 -12.82 11.11
CA HIS A 170 -0.82 -13.73 10.03
C HIS A 170 -0.49 -15.20 10.31
N THR A 171 -0.63 -15.63 11.57
CA THR A 171 -0.42 -17.02 12.00
C THR A 171 -1.71 -17.72 12.44
N ALA A 172 -2.88 -17.09 12.23
CA ALA A 172 -4.18 -17.64 12.60
C ALA A 172 -4.68 -18.77 11.66
N GLY A 173 -3.97 -19.06 10.57
CA GLY A 173 -4.33 -20.12 9.61
C GLY A 173 -5.31 -19.70 8.52
N PHE A 174 -5.60 -18.41 8.35
CA PHE A 174 -6.38 -17.88 7.22
C PHE A 174 -5.53 -17.72 5.96
N ILE A 175 -6.18 -17.53 4.80
CA ILE A 175 -5.54 -17.31 3.50
C ILE A 175 -6.13 -16.09 2.76
N TYR A 176 -5.48 -15.68 1.67
CA TYR A 176 -6.08 -14.86 0.61
C TYR A 176 -6.46 -15.68 -0.62
N GLY A 177 -5.86 -16.85 -0.79
CA GLY A 177 -5.85 -17.70 -1.96
C GLY A 177 -4.41 -18.04 -2.36
N GLY A 178 -4.22 -18.90 -3.37
CA GLY A 178 -2.89 -19.34 -3.82
C GLY A 178 -2.22 -20.40 -2.92
N SER A 179 -2.90 -20.85 -1.89
CA SER A 179 -2.59 -22.02 -1.07
C SER A 179 -2.90 -23.30 -1.84
N PRO A 180 -2.70 -24.53 -1.29
CA PRO A 180 -3.06 -25.76 -1.99
C PRO A 180 -4.42 -25.66 -2.66
N ALA A 181 -4.52 -26.11 -3.92
CA ALA A 181 -5.68 -25.84 -4.80
C ALA A 181 -7.03 -26.18 -4.16
N ALA A 182 -7.11 -27.28 -3.42
CA ALA A 182 -8.37 -27.73 -2.81
C ALA A 182 -8.90 -26.74 -1.76
N ILE A 183 -8.06 -26.19 -0.90
CA ILE A 183 -8.51 -25.22 0.10
C ILE A 183 -8.81 -23.86 -0.53
N SER A 184 -8.02 -23.43 -1.52
CA SER A 184 -8.30 -22.22 -2.28
C SER A 184 -9.67 -22.25 -2.92
N GLU A 185 -10.06 -23.39 -3.53
CA GLU A 185 -11.38 -23.58 -4.13
C GLU A 185 -12.51 -23.49 -3.09
N VAL A 186 -12.33 -24.08 -1.88
CA VAL A 186 -13.30 -23.94 -0.78
C VAL A 186 -13.51 -22.47 -0.41
N TRP A 187 -12.43 -21.70 -0.32
CA TRP A 187 -12.48 -20.28 0.06
C TRP A 187 -13.07 -19.41 -1.05
N GLU A 188 -12.76 -19.68 -2.31
CA GLU A 188 -13.31 -18.95 -3.47
C GLU A 188 -14.84 -19.07 -3.54
N ARG A 189 -15.38 -20.26 -3.25
CA ARG A 189 -16.83 -20.52 -3.23
C ARG A 189 -17.58 -19.72 -2.15
N ALA A 190 -16.91 -19.19 -1.14
CA ALA A 190 -17.52 -18.39 -0.08
C ALA A 190 -17.84 -16.95 -0.49
N HIS A 191 -17.27 -16.47 -1.61
CA HIS A 191 -17.49 -15.11 -2.10
C HIS A 191 -17.34 -14.05 -1.02
N LEU A 192 -16.25 -14.14 -0.23
CA LEU A 192 -16.01 -13.27 0.93
C LEU A 192 -16.11 -11.78 0.59
N TRP A 193 -15.65 -11.43 -0.62
CA TRP A 193 -15.57 -10.04 -1.07
C TRP A 193 -16.91 -9.44 -1.55
N ASP A 194 -17.95 -10.26 -1.64
CA ASP A 194 -19.31 -9.78 -1.91
C ASP A 194 -20.03 -9.27 -0.65
N SER A 195 -19.38 -9.40 0.51
CA SER A 195 -19.91 -8.94 1.80
C SER A 195 -20.11 -7.42 1.83
N LYS A 196 -21.17 -6.97 2.48
CA LYS A 196 -21.52 -5.54 2.61
C LYS A 196 -21.08 -4.94 3.94
N SER A 197 -20.58 -5.76 4.85
CA SER A 197 -20.10 -5.33 6.16
C SER A 197 -19.04 -6.30 6.69
N LEU A 198 -18.28 -5.90 7.70
CA LEU A 198 -17.34 -6.78 8.38
C LEU A 198 -18.05 -7.92 9.11
N SER A 199 -19.25 -7.69 9.63
CA SER A 199 -20.07 -8.76 10.21
C SER A 199 -20.42 -9.83 9.18
N GLU A 200 -20.96 -9.45 8.02
CA GLU A 200 -21.26 -10.38 6.94
C GLU A 200 -19.99 -11.12 6.44
N PHE A 201 -18.87 -10.41 6.34
CA PHE A 201 -17.60 -11.00 5.98
C PHE A 201 -17.20 -12.12 6.96
N VAL A 202 -17.30 -11.86 8.27
CA VAL A 202 -16.99 -12.84 9.32
C VAL A 202 -17.97 -14.02 9.28
N ASP A 203 -19.27 -13.77 9.05
CA ASP A 203 -20.26 -14.83 8.93
C ASP A 203 -20.00 -15.77 7.74
N ARG A 204 -19.58 -15.23 6.59
CA ARG A 204 -19.16 -16.00 5.43
C ARG A 204 -17.85 -16.75 5.66
N LEU A 205 -16.92 -16.17 6.44
CA LEU A 205 -15.64 -16.75 6.81
C LEU A 205 -15.78 -17.90 7.82
N ALA A 206 -16.78 -17.84 8.70
CA ALA A 206 -16.94 -18.76 9.81
C ALA A 206 -16.97 -20.25 9.42
N PRO A 207 -17.63 -20.72 8.35
CA PRO A 207 -17.64 -22.12 7.96
C PRO A 207 -16.35 -22.60 7.27
N LEU A 208 -15.43 -21.70 6.88
CA LEU A 208 -14.26 -22.04 6.09
C LEU A 208 -13.16 -22.68 6.94
N PRO A 209 -12.49 -23.73 6.47
CA PRO A 209 -11.40 -24.33 7.22
C PRO A 209 -10.16 -23.44 7.20
N LEU A 210 -9.33 -23.56 8.23
CA LEU A 210 -7.99 -23.02 8.26
C LEU A 210 -7.05 -23.87 7.40
N VAL A 211 -6.00 -23.24 6.83
CA VAL A 211 -4.98 -23.97 6.05
C VAL A 211 -3.88 -24.55 6.94
N HIS A 212 -3.65 -23.93 8.09
CA HIS A 212 -2.68 -24.36 9.09
C HIS A 212 -3.28 -24.26 10.49
N ASP A 213 -2.73 -25.03 11.41
CA ASP A 213 -3.04 -24.89 12.81
C ASP A 213 -2.57 -23.50 13.32
N PRO A 214 -3.39 -22.80 14.11
CA PRO A 214 -3.01 -21.49 14.62
C PRO A 214 -1.64 -21.51 15.29
N GLY A 215 -0.88 -20.45 15.14
CA GLY A 215 0.44 -20.27 15.73
C GLY A 215 1.58 -21.10 15.10
N THR A 216 1.31 -21.95 14.09
CA THR A 216 2.33 -22.87 13.56
C THR A 216 3.01 -22.39 12.28
N THR A 217 2.37 -21.54 11.51
CA THR A 217 2.86 -21.12 10.18
C THR A 217 2.43 -19.69 9.90
N PHE A 218 3.35 -18.88 9.38
CA PHE A 218 3.01 -17.58 8.81
C PHE A 218 2.35 -17.79 7.43
N GLU A 219 1.10 -17.34 7.30
CA GLU A 219 0.37 -17.34 6.02
C GLU A 219 -0.34 -15.99 5.86
N TYR A 220 0.15 -15.17 4.91
CA TYR A 220 -0.42 -13.87 4.65
C TYR A 220 -1.88 -13.97 4.19
N SER A 221 -2.79 -13.21 4.83
CA SER A 221 -4.20 -13.55 4.80
C SER A 221 -5.13 -12.38 5.11
N VAL A 222 -6.43 -12.69 5.14
CA VAL A 222 -7.52 -11.80 5.57
C VAL A 222 -7.56 -11.54 7.08
N SER A 223 -6.55 -11.94 7.83
CA SER A 223 -6.53 -11.82 9.30
C SER A 223 -6.81 -10.39 9.81
N ILE A 224 -6.32 -9.37 9.11
CA ILE A 224 -6.53 -7.98 9.52
C ILE A 224 -7.96 -7.50 9.24
N ASP A 225 -8.66 -8.10 8.28
CA ASP A 225 -10.09 -7.82 8.07
C ASP A 225 -10.93 -8.38 9.24
N VAL A 226 -10.57 -9.56 9.76
CA VAL A 226 -11.15 -10.12 10.99
C VAL A 226 -10.80 -9.25 12.20
N LEU A 227 -9.56 -8.76 12.31
CA LEU A 227 -9.15 -7.82 13.37
C LEU A 227 -10.02 -6.56 13.37
N GLY A 228 -10.35 -6.02 12.19
CA GLY A 228 -11.25 -4.87 12.07
C GLY A 228 -12.65 -5.16 12.60
N ALA A 229 -13.18 -6.36 12.35
CA ALA A 229 -14.47 -6.78 12.93
C ALA A 229 -14.42 -6.86 14.46
N VAL A 230 -13.30 -7.30 15.04
CA VAL A 230 -13.08 -7.26 16.50
C VAL A 230 -13.08 -5.81 17.00
N VAL A 231 -12.39 -4.91 16.29
CA VAL A 231 -12.36 -3.48 16.64
C VAL A 231 -13.75 -2.86 16.63
N GLU A 232 -14.57 -3.13 15.60
CA GLU A 232 -15.99 -2.68 15.58
C GLU A 232 -16.78 -3.22 16.77
N LYS A 233 -16.65 -4.52 17.03
CA LYS A 233 -17.37 -5.18 18.12
C LYS A 233 -17.06 -4.57 19.49
N VAL A 234 -15.76 -4.34 19.76
CA VAL A 234 -15.29 -3.87 21.08
C VAL A 234 -15.45 -2.38 21.26
N SER A 235 -15.30 -1.60 20.20
CA SER A 235 -15.53 -0.14 20.26
C SER A 235 -17.00 0.24 20.27
N GLY A 236 -17.87 -0.59 19.69
CA GLY A 236 -19.28 -0.28 19.43
C GLY A 236 -19.47 0.78 18.33
N GLN A 237 -18.44 1.04 17.53
CA GLN A 237 -18.42 2.04 16.46
C GLN A 237 -18.04 1.39 15.12
N PRO A 238 -18.52 1.93 13.98
CA PRO A 238 -18.01 1.54 12.66
C PRO A 238 -16.50 1.68 12.59
N PHE A 239 -15.81 0.74 11.94
CA PHE A 239 -14.34 0.72 11.89
C PHE A 239 -13.73 2.01 11.32
N GLU A 240 -14.34 2.57 10.28
CA GLU A 240 -13.92 3.86 9.71
C GLU A 240 -13.96 4.99 10.74
N GLN A 241 -15.00 5.03 11.57
CA GLN A 241 -15.13 6.04 12.62
C GLN A 241 -14.04 5.89 13.67
N VAL A 242 -13.70 4.66 14.06
CA VAL A 242 -12.60 4.39 14.99
C VAL A 242 -11.28 4.92 14.45
N LEU A 243 -10.98 4.65 13.17
CA LEU A 243 -9.76 5.16 12.54
C LEU A 243 -9.74 6.68 12.47
N ARG A 244 -10.84 7.29 12.06
CA ARG A 244 -10.97 8.73 11.94
C ARG A 244 -10.70 9.43 13.27
N GLU A 245 -11.40 9.02 14.33
CA GLU A 245 -11.33 9.69 15.64
C GLU A 245 -10.01 9.45 16.36
N ARG A 246 -9.44 8.23 16.21
CA ARG A 246 -8.26 7.84 16.98
C ARG A 246 -6.94 8.10 16.25
N ILE A 247 -6.96 8.17 14.92
CA ILE A 247 -5.75 8.25 14.12
C ILE A 247 -5.79 9.44 13.17
N PHE A 248 -6.78 9.54 12.27
CA PHE A 248 -6.73 10.49 11.18
C PHE A 248 -6.89 11.95 11.65
N GLU A 249 -7.88 12.23 12.46
CA GLU A 249 -8.11 13.58 13.00
C GLU A 249 -6.94 14.07 13.88
N PRO A 250 -6.45 13.29 14.87
CA PRO A 250 -5.30 13.70 15.68
C PRO A 250 -4.03 13.94 14.87
N LEU A 251 -3.81 13.18 13.80
CA LEU A 251 -2.64 13.30 12.94
C LEU A 251 -2.82 14.33 11.82
N GLY A 252 -4.04 14.86 11.62
CA GLY A 252 -4.35 15.79 10.53
C GLY A 252 -4.32 15.15 9.14
N MET A 253 -4.67 13.86 9.02
CA MET A 253 -4.71 13.09 7.78
C MET A 253 -6.06 13.32 7.06
N LYS A 254 -6.17 14.45 6.36
CA LYS A 254 -7.44 14.97 5.79
C LYS A 254 -7.86 14.30 4.49
N ASP A 255 -6.94 13.62 3.81
CA ASP A 255 -7.14 12.94 2.54
C ASP A 255 -7.05 11.41 2.69
N THR A 256 -7.23 10.92 3.92
CA THR A 256 -7.17 9.48 4.25
C THR A 256 -8.52 8.97 4.69
N GLY A 257 -8.97 7.86 4.10
CA GLY A 257 -10.25 7.22 4.42
C GLY A 257 -10.54 6.01 3.52
N PHE A 258 -11.72 5.41 3.68
CA PHE A 258 -12.18 4.29 2.85
C PHE A 258 -12.94 4.73 1.59
N SER A 259 -13.09 6.02 1.38
CA SER A 259 -13.68 6.62 0.18
C SER A 259 -12.98 7.93 -0.15
N VAL A 260 -13.10 8.36 -1.40
CA VAL A 260 -12.61 9.66 -1.86
C VAL A 260 -13.79 10.58 -2.12
N GLU A 261 -13.83 11.70 -1.40
CA GLU A 261 -14.87 12.71 -1.56
C GLU A 261 -14.97 13.17 -3.03
N PRO A 262 -16.19 13.41 -3.56
CA PRO A 262 -16.38 13.83 -4.96
C PRO A 262 -15.50 15.02 -5.37
N ALA A 263 -15.31 15.99 -4.49
CA ALA A 263 -14.49 17.18 -4.73
C ALA A 263 -12.98 16.91 -4.81
N LYS A 264 -12.53 15.71 -4.44
CA LYS A 264 -11.12 15.30 -4.41
C LYS A 264 -10.79 14.24 -5.46
N ARG A 265 -11.78 13.78 -6.24
CA ARG A 265 -11.61 12.66 -7.21
C ARG A 265 -10.66 12.97 -8.35
N ASP A 266 -10.50 14.22 -8.70
CA ASP A 266 -9.52 14.67 -9.69
C ASP A 266 -8.07 14.42 -9.26
N ARG A 267 -7.83 14.23 -7.95
CA ARG A 267 -6.52 13.87 -7.39
C ARG A 267 -6.31 12.36 -7.24
N LEU A 268 -7.35 11.54 -7.47
CA LEU A 268 -7.23 10.08 -7.37
C LEU A 268 -6.43 9.52 -8.54
N ALA A 269 -5.37 8.79 -8.24
CA ALA A 269 -4.57 8.12 -9.25
C ALA A 269 -5.33 6.92 -9.85
N LYS A 270 -5.17 6.73 -11.17
CA LYS A 270 -5.53 5.51 -11.85
C LYS A 270 -4.47 4.44 -11.62
N THR A 271 -4.91 3.20 -11.51
CA THR A 271 -4.01 2.06 -11.40
C THR A 271 -3.72 1.50 -12.79
N TYR A 272 -2.46 1.14 -13.06
CA TYR A 272 -2.02 0.65 -14.36
C TYR A 272 -1.35 -0.72 -14.25
N LYS A 273 -1.38 -1.46 -15.36
CA LYS A 273 -0.64 -2.72 -15.55
C LYS A 273 -0.16 -2.83 -16.99
N PRO A 274 0.85 -3.68 -17.28
CA PRO A 274 1.22 -4.00 -18.66
C PRO A 274 0.05 -4.65 -19.41
N GLY A 275 -0.26 -4.14 -20.59
CA GLY A 275 -1.15 -4.76 -21.58
C GLY A 275 -0.42 -5.84 -22.39
N ALA A 276 -1.13 -6.47 -23.30
CA ALA A 276 -0.59 -7.56 -24.14
C ALA A 276 0.55 -7.09 -25.07
N ASP A 277 0.57 -5.81 -25.44
CA ASP A 277 1.61 -5.18 -26.27
C ASP A 277 2.75 -4.57 -25.43
N GLY A 278 2.73 -4.73 -24.12
CA GLY A 278 3.70 -4.17 -23.19
C GLY A 278 3.44 -2.71 -22.80
N ARG A 279 2.48 -2.03 -23.42
CA ARG A 279 2.09 -0.69 -23.00
C ARG A 279 1.21 -0.74 -21.76
N LEU A 280 1.24 0.35 -20.98
CA LEU A 280 0.39 0.45 -19.80
C LEU A 280 -1.09 0.59 -20.21
N VAL A 281 -1.93 -0.18 -19.54
CA VAL A 281 -3.40 -0.10 -19.62
C VAL A 281 -3.96 0.13 -18.23
N GLU A 282 -5.07 0.85 -18.13
CA GLU A 282 -5.78 1.00 -16.86
C GLU A 282 -6.19 -0.37 -16.33
N ALA A 283 -5.93 -0.61 -15.05
CA ALA A 283 -6.27 -1.85 -14.37
C ALA A 283 -7.52 -1.66 -13.52
N ALA A 284 -8.42 -2.62 -13.57
CA ALA A 284 -9.48 -2.71 -12.58
C ALA A 284 -8.88 -2.90 -11.17
N PRO A 285 -9.54 -2.42 -10.12
CA PRO A 285 -9.15 -2.74 -8.74
C PRO A 285 -9.01 -4.25 -8.55
N LEU A 286 -8.08 -4.67 -7.69
CA LEU A 286 -7.93 -6.08 -7.34
C LEU A 286 -9.20 -6.62 -6.68
N ILE A 287 -9.49 -7.91 -6.92
CA ILE A 287 -10.50 -8.65 -6.17
C ILE A 287 -10.13 -8.57 -4.69
N GLY A 288 -11.10 -8.23 -3.85
CA GLY A 288 -10.89 -8.03 -2.41
C GLY A 288 -10.55 -6.60 -2.02
N VAL A 289 -10.48 -5.69 -2.98
CA VAL A 289 -10.54 -4.27 -2.73
C VAL A 289 -11.95 -3.80 -3.08
N VAL A 290 -12.66 -3.43 -2.05
CA VAL A 290 -14.04 -3.04 -2.16
C VAL A 290 -14.17 -1.81 -3.06
N PRO A 291 -15.15 -1.77 -3.96
CA PRO A 291 -15.48 -0.55 -4.66
C PRO A 291 -15.71 0.58 -3.67
N GLU A 292 -15.23 1.77 -4.02
CA GLU A 292 -15.41 2.98 -3.23
C GLU A 292 -16.87 3.10 -2.72
N GLY A 293 -17.02 3.29 -1.41
CA GLY A 293 -18.32 3.45 -0.77
C GLY A 293 -19.05 2.16 -0.37
N THR A 294 -18.45 0.98 -0.49
CA THR A 294 -19.10 -0.29 -0.13
C THR A 294 -18.75 -0.82 1.25
N GLY A 295 -17.94 -0.11 2.03
CA GLY A 295 -17.60 -0.46 3.42
C GLY A 295 -16.12 -0.28 3.74
N ALA A 296 -15.79 -0.35 5.01
CA ALA A 296 -14.43 -0.25 5.51
C ALA A 296 -13.77 -1.63 5.46
N TRP A 297 -12.72 -1.79 4.65
CA TRP A 297 -11.95 -3.03 4.58
C TRP A 297 -10.57 -2.84 5.23
N PRO A 298 -10.41 -3.33 6.47
CA PRO A 298 -9.23 -3.08 7.29
C PRO A 298 -7.92 -3.52 6.64
N GLY A 299 -7.96 -4.61 5.88
CA GLY A 299 -6.77 -5.19 5.26
C GLY A 299 -6.29 -4.47 4.00
N ALA A 300 -7.13 -3.65 3.32
CA ALA A 300 -6.76 -3.14 2.00
C ALA A 300 -7.52 -1.90 1.50
N GLY A 301 -8.48 -1.37 2.23
CA GLY A 301 -9.47 -0.42 1.69
C GLY A 301 -9.12 1.05 1.79
N LEU A 302 -8.01 1.45 2.43
CA LEU A 302 -7.70 2.87 2.61
C LEU A 302 -7.16 3.52 1.33
N PHE A 303 -7.56 4.77 1.16
CA PHE A 303 -6.96 5.75 0.27
C PHE A 303 -6.16 6.74 1.10
N SER A 304 -5.09 7.31 0.56
CA SER A 304 -4.32 8.36 1.22
C SER A 304 -3.44 9.12 0.23
N THR A 305 -2.97 10.30 0.61
CA THR A 305 -1.83 10.95 -0.01
C THR A 305 -0.53 10.49 0.66
N ILE A 306 0.61 10.67 -0.01
CA ILE A 306 1.91 10.36 0.61
C ILE A 306 2.19 11.24 1.82
N ASP A 307 1.72 12.50 1.81
CA ASP A 307 1.87 13.42 2.93
C ASP A 307 1.07 13.02 4.16
N ASP A 308 -0.17 12.58 3.97
CA ASP A 308 -0.98 12.08 5.09
C ASP A 308 -0.39 10.80 5.67
N PHE A 309 0.01 9.86 4.80
CA PHE A 309 0.61 8.62 5.25
C PHE A 309 1.98 8.85 5.93
N ALA A 310 2.71 9.88 5.52
CA ALA A 310 3.95 10.30 6.19
C ALA A 310 3.70 10.77 7.64
N ARG A 311 2.60 11.47 7.91
CA ARG A 311 2.23 11.84 9.29
C ARG A 311 2.01 10.61 10.16
N PHE A 312 1.33 9.60 9.61
CA PHE A 312 1.14 8.31 10.30
C PHE A 312 2.47 7.58 10.53
N ALA A 313 3.30 7.46 9.49
CA ALA A 313 4.60 6.80 9.59
C ALA A 313 5.55 7.53 10.55
N GLN A 314 5.55 8.88 10.54
CA GLN A 314 6.33 9.68 11.47
C GLN A 314 5.85 9.50 12.91
N MET A 315 4.54 9.43 13.16
CA MET A 315 4.00 9.12 14.49
C MET A 315 4.59 7.81 15.03
N LEU A 316 4.68 6.77 14.21
CA LEU A 316 5.32 5.51 14.61
C LEU A 316 6.83 5.71 14.86
N CYS A 317 7.52 6.47 14.01
CA CYS A 317 8.94 6.80 14.16
C CYS A 317 9.20 7.55 15.49
N ASP A 318 8.29 8.44 15.88
CA ASP A 318 8.33 9.24 17.10
C ASP A 318 7.70 8.55 18.31
N ASN A 319 7.78 7.21 18.35
CA ASN A 319 7.36 6.42 19.50
C ASN A 319 5.86 6.54 19.85
N GLY A 320 5.03 6.75 18.84
CA GLY A 320 3.57 6.76 18.99
C GLY A 320 2.97 8.15 19.23
N THR A 321 3.74 9.21 19.02
CA THR A 321 3.27 10.60 19.24
C THR A 321 3.47 11.45 18.00
N ALA A 322 2.54 12.37 17.72
CA ALA A 322 2.68 13.41 16.71
C ALA A 322 1.76 14.60 17.02
N ASN A 323 2.14 15.82 16.65
CA ASN A 323 1.33 17.03 16.80
C ASN A 323 0.79 17.24 18.24
N GLY A 324 1.54 16.83 19.27
CA GLY A 324 1.08 16.89 20.66
C GLY A 324 0.08 15.81 21.07
N HIS A 325 -0.32 14.94 20.16
CA HIS A 325 -1.21 13.80 20.43
C HIS A 325 -0.41 12.51 20.60
N ARG A 326 -0.73 11.74 21.64
CA ARG A 326 -0.24 10.39 21.82
C ARG A 326 -1.28 9.40 21.30
N ILE A 327 -0.96 8.73 20.18
CA ILE A 327 -1.79 7.67 19.59
C ILE A 327 -1.51 6.33 20.30
N LEU A 328 -0.23 6.01 20.49
CA LEU A 328 0.24 4.83 21.21
C LEU A 328 1.32 5.21 22.21
N SER A 329 1.51 4.39 23.23
CA SER A 329 2.68 4.51 24.10
C SER A 329 3.94 4.00 23.41
N ARG A 330 5.11 4.50 23.82
CA ARG A 330 6.39 4.00 23.34
C ARG A 330 6.50 2.47 23.47
N LYS A 331 6.02 1.92 24.59
CA LYS A 331 6.09 0.48 24.85
C LYS A 331 5.21 -0.35 23.90
N THR A 332 4.07 0.19 23.50
CA THR A 332 3.19 -0.45 22.51
C THR A 332 3.83 -0.40 21.11
N VAL A 333 4.49 0.70 20.77
CA VAL A 333 5.26 0.78 19.52
C VAL A 333 6.48 -0.16 19.55
N ASP A 334 7.19 -0.26 20.70
CA ASP A 334 8.27 -1.25 20.90
C ASP A 334 7.76 -2.68 20.62
N LEU A 335 6.59 -3.03 21.20
CA LEU A 335 5.97 -4.33 21.02
C LEU A 335 5.52 -4.56 19.58
N MET A 336 4.89 -3.55 18.93
CA MET A 336 4.41 -3.62 17.56
C MET A 336 5.53 -3.91 16.57
N MET A 337 6.68 -3.25 16.75
CA MET A 337 7.82 -3.32 15.83
C MET A 337 8.83 -4.41 16.19
N ALA A 338 8.62 -5.18 17.27
CA ALA A 338 9.43 -6.34 17.59
C ALA A 338 9.03 -7.55 16.74
N ASN A 339 9.99 -8.43 16.42
CA ASN A 339 9.65 -9.72 15.80
C ASN A 339 8.74 -10.52 16.73
N GLN A 340 7.57 -10.90 16.25
CA GLN A 340 6.56 -11.67 16.98
C GLN A 340 6.51 -13.15 16.59
N LEU A 341 7.25 -13.54 15.55
CA LEU A 341 7.24 -14.91 15.06
C LEU A 341 8.18 -15.83 15.86
N TYR A 342 9.04 -15.25 16.72
CA TYR A 342 9.99 -15.97 17.59
C TYR A 342 10.74 -17.09 16.83
N GLU A 343 10.50 -18.34 17.22
CA GLU A 343 11.13 -19.53 16.65
C GLU A 343 10.36 -20.10 15.44
N LEU A 344 9.23 -19.50 15.06
CA LEU A 344 8.53 -19.95 13.86
C LEU A 344 9.45 -19.73 12.66
N PRO A 345 9.82 -20.80 11.95
CA PRO A 345 10.57 -20.62 10.71
C PRO A 345 9.69 -19.79 9.79
N LEU A 346 10.21 -18.65 9.36
CA LEU A 346 9.61 -17.84 8.29
C LEU A 346 9.61 -18.64 6.98
N LYS A 347 8.80 -19.65 6.93
CA LYS A 347 8.37 -20.20 5.66
C LYS A 347 7.40 -19.20 5.08
N TYR A 348 7.94 -18.09 4.56
CA TYR A 348 7.20 -17.23 3.65
C TYR A 348 6.80 -18.06 2.46
N ASN A 349 5.63 -18.65 2.54
CA ASN A 349 5.19 -19.65 1.58
C ASN A 349 4.99 -19.08 0.19
N THR A 350 4.72 -17.78 0.07
CA THR A 350 4.36 -17.19 -1.22
C THR A 350 5.00 -15.83 -1.49
N PHE A 351 5.31 -15.04 -0.47
CA PHE A 351 5.78 -13.66 -0.68
C PHE A 351 7.29 -13.53 -0.83
N ARG A 352 8.10 -14.33 -0.09
CA ARG A 352 9.57 -14.24 -0.10
C ARG A 352 10.23 -15.55 0.32
N PRO A 353 10.41 -16.51 -0.59
CA PRO A 353 10.90 -17.83 -0.23
C PRO A 353 12.33 -17.87 0.35
N ASN A 354 13.13 -16.81 0.22
CA ASN A 354 14.55 -16.81 0.58
C ASN A 354 14.99 -15.64 1.47
N ASN A 355 14.08 -14.87 2.05
CA ASN A 355 14.46 -13.74 2.89
C ASN A 355 14.43 -14.11 4.37
N GLN A 356 15.60 -14.46 4.93
CA GLN A 356 15.77 -14.79 6.35
C GLN A 356 16.10 -13.57 7.23
N ALA A 357 16.37 -12.42 6.62
CA ALA A 357 16.75 -11.20 7.33
C ALA A 357 15.55 -10.44 7.92
N ASP A 358 14.34 -10.76 7.49
CA ASP A 358 13.12 -10.10 7.96
C ASP A 358 12.26 -11.07 8.78
N GLY A 359 11.73 -10.58 9.90
CA GLY A 359 10.69 -11.19 10.71
C GLY A 359 9.35 -10.46 10.50
N PHE A 360 8.38 -10.71 11.36
CA PHE A 360 7.10 -10.03 11.33
C PHE A 360 6.72 -9.52 12.71
N GLY A 361 6.41 -8.24 12.79
CA GLY A 361 5.86 -7.59 13.97
C GLY A 361 4.33 -7.69 14.00
N LEU A 362 3.67 -6.81 14.71
CA LEU A 362 2.20 -6.72 14.64
C LEU A 362 1.82 -5.88 13.42
N GLY A 363 1.19 -6.50 12.43
CA GLY A 363 0.66 -5.86 11.22
C GLY A 363 1.68 -5.47 10.14
N GLY A 364 2.97 -5.70 10.35
CA GLY A 364 4.03 -5.35 9.40
C GLY A 364 5.30 -6.17 9.55
N GLU A 365 6.10 -6.19 8.50
CA GLU A 365 7.42 -6.81 8.47
C GLU A 365 8.42 -6.02 9.32
N VAL A 366 9.34 -6.70 9.96
CA VAL A 366 10.47 -6.08 10.68
C VAL A 366 11.79 -6.72 10.26
N ARG A 367 12.82 -5.91 9.96
CA ARG A 367 14.17 -6.41 9.72
C ARG A 367 14.83 -6.81 11.02
N ILE A 368 15.24 -8.08 11.12
CA ILE A 368 15.82 -8.65 12.34
C ILE A 368 17.34 -8.90 12.22
N GLU A 369 17.84 -9.01 10.99
CA GLU A 369 19.26 -9.24 10.73
C GLU A 369 19.76 -8.33 9.61
N ALA A 370 21.06 -8.04 9.61
CA ALA A 370 21.74 -7.42 8.48
C ALA A 370 21.80 -8.39 7.31
N GLY A 371 21.65 -7.89 6.08
CA GLY A 371 21.68 -8.71 4.87
C GLY A 371 20.28 -8.87 4.25
N GLY A 372 20.08 -10.00 3.56
CA GLY A 372 18.84 -10.24 2.79
C GLY A 372 18.96 -9.81 1.33
N ASP A 373 17.82 -9.56 0.68
CA ASP A 373 17.71 -9.29 -0.76
C ASP A 373 17.76 -7.80 -1.13
N ARG A 374 17.89 -6.91 -0.13
CA ARG A 374 17.97 -5.45 -0.29
C ARG A 374 18.73 -4.79 0.85
N LEU A 375 19.23 -3.58 0.62
CA LEU A 375 19.77 -2.73 1.68
C LEU A 375 18.65 -2.38 2.70
N GLY A 376 19.05 -2.12 3.93
CA GLY A 376 18.20 -1.72 5.04
C GLY A 376 18.86 -2.01 6.37
N SER A 377 18.30 -1.44 7.43
CA SER A 377 18.84 -1.52 8.79
C SER A 377 17.99 -2.40 9.70
N VAL A 378 18.62 -3.06 10.66
CA VAL A 378 17.91 -3.80 11.72
C VAL A 378 16.95 -2.84 12.45
N GLY A 379 15.68 -3.26 12.56
CA GLY A 379 14.60 -2.45 13.11
C GLY A 379 13.76 -1.71 12.05
N ASP A 380 14.08 -1.81 10.76
CA ASP A 380 13.18 -1.35 9.70
C ASP A 380 11.84 -2.06 9.82
N TYR A 381 10.80 -1.30 10.09
CA TYR A 381 9.43 -1.80 10.20
C TYR A 381 8.55 -1.19 9.11
N GLY A 382 7.66 -1.97 8.53
CA GLY A 382 6.71 -1.46 7.54
C GLY A 382 6.04 -2.54 6.72
N TRP A 383 5.44 -2.16 5.59
CA TRP A 383 4.80 -3.07 4.66
C TRP A 383 4.78 -2.51 3.24
N TYR A 384 4.04 -3.18 2.37
CA TYR A 384 3.95 -2.87 0.93
C TYR A 384 2.49 -2.75 0.50
N SER A 385 2.26 -2.04 -0.61
CA SER A 385 1.00 -1.98 -1.32
C SER A 385 1.00 -2.98 -2.49
N ALA A 386 -0.13 -3.61 -2.75
CA ALA A 386 -0.31 -4.43 -3.95
C ALA A 386 -0.06 -3.62 -5.24
N ALA A 387 -0.36 -2.32 -5.23
CA ALA A 387 -0.05 -1.40 -6.34
C ALA A 387 1.39 -0.85 -6.28
N THR A 388 2.33 -1.64 -5.81
CA THR A 388 3.77 -1.32 -5.74
C THR A 388 4.04 -0.06 -4.91
N GLY A 389 3.42 -0.01 -3.73
CA GLY A 389 3.71 0.99 -2.70
C GLY A 389 4.66 0.44 -1.63
N PHE A 390 5.36 1.34 -0.99
CA PHE A 390 6.39 1.04 -0.01
C PHE A 390 6.27 1.96 1.20
N CYS A 391 6.40 1.37 2.41
CA CYS A 391 6.56 2.10 3.65
C CYS A 391 7.58 1.40 4.54
N LYS A 392 8.58 2.14 4.98
CA LYS A 392 9.52 1.72 6.03
C LYS A 392 9.73 2.83 7.05
N VAL A 393 9.78 2.43 8.30
CA VAL A 393 10.04 3.29 9.46
C VAL A 393 11.18 2.67 10.25
N ASN A 394 12.23 3.43 10.53
CA ASN A 394 13.30 3.03 11.43
C ASN A 394 13.44 4.07 12.56
N ARG A 395 13.02 3.68 13.76
CA ARG A 395 13.03 4.56 14.93
C ARG A 395 14.43 4.89 15.43
N LYS A 396 15.36 3.93 15.30
CA LYS A 396 16.76 4.11 15.73
C LYS A 396 17.47 5.11 14.83
N GLU A 397 17.20 5.04 13.53
CA GLU A 397 17.74 5.98 12.54
C GLU A 397 16.87 7.22 12.37
N LYS A 398 15.71 7.31 13.02
CA LYS A 398 14.71 8.36 12.87
C LYS A 398 14.36 8.61 11.41
N LEU A 399 14.17 7.52 10.68
CA LEU A 399 13.96 7.48 9.23
C LEU A 399 12.55 7.02 8.90
N VAL A 400 11.91 7.71 7.96
CA VAL A 400 10.71 7.25 7.25
C VAL A 400 10.99 7.29 5.76
N ALA A 401 10.71 6.19 5.06
CA ALA A 401 10.82 6.09 3.61
C ALA A 401 9.50 5.59 3.01
N LEU A 402 8.93 6.40 2.12
CA LEU A 402 7.66 6.13 1.44
C LEU A 402 7.83 6.22 -0.07
N CYS A 403 7.13 5.36 -0.81
CA CYS A 403 6.96 5.49 -2.26
C CYS A 403 5.63 4.89 -2.71
N PHE A 404 4.88 5.59 -3.58
CA PHE A 404 3.63 5.13 -4.17
C PHE A 404 3.70 5.23 -5.70
N THR A 405 3.10 4.26 -6.41
CA THR A 405 3.18 4.19 -7.87
C THR A 405 1.86 3.89 -8.59
N GLU A 406 0.88 3.27 -7.93
CA GLU A 406 -0.36 2.75 -8.51
C GLU A 406 -0.15 1.80 -9.70
N HIS A 407 0.83 0.89 -9.57
CA HIS A 407 1.22 -0.06 -10.61
C HIS A 407 1.04 -1.52 -10.15
N PHE A 408 0.45 -2.36 -11.04
CA PHE A 408 0.42 -3.82 -10.90
C PHE A 408 1.32 -4.48 -11.94
N THR A 409 1.97 -5.57 -11.59
CA THR A 409 2.80 -6.36 -12.53
C THR A 409 2.00 -7.03 -13.65
N GLY A 410 0.67 -7.16 -13.49
CA GLY A 410 -0.18 -7.95 -14.37
C GLY A 410 -0.03 -9.47 -14.21
N LYS A 411 0.76 -9.93 -13.22
CA LYS A 411 0.99 -11.34 -12.88
C LYS A 411 0.14 -11.74 -11.65
N ALA A 412 0.18 -13.02 -11.30
CA ALA A 412 -0.48 -13.52 -10.08
C ALA A 412 -0.04 -12.77 -8.81
N GLN A 413 1.22 -12.34 -8.75
CA GLN A 413 1.71 -11.44 -7.73
C GLN A 413 1.66 -10.00 -8.25
N PRO A 414 0.76 -9.13 -7.74
CA PRO A 414 0.57 -7.79 -8.29
C PRO A 414 1.70 -6.82 -7.95
N LEU A 415 2.38 -7.00 -6.81
CA LEU A 415 3.49 -6.17 -6.33
C LEU A 415 4.77 -6.45 -7.12
N ASP A 416 5.43 -5.40 -7.58
CA ASP A 416 6.74 -5.50 -8.23
C ASP A 416 7.88 -5.48 -7.21
N TRP A 417 8.37 -6.66 -6.88
CA TRP A 417 9.53 -6.82 -5.98
C TRP A 417 10.83 -6.26 -6.54
N HIS A 418 10.98 -6.16 -7.85
CA HIS A 418 12.18 -5.54 -8.45
C HIS A 418 12.20 -4.04 -8.13
N PHE A 419 11.08 -3.34 -8.37
CA PHE A 419 10.95 -1.92 -8.01
C PHE A 419 11.21 -1.69 -6.53
N VAL A 420 10.59 -2.50 -5.66
CA VAL A 420 10.75 -2.39 -4.20
C VAL A 420 12.21 -2.50 -3.78
N ARG A 421 12.95 -3.47 -4.32
CA ARG A 421 14.39 -3.63 -4.02
C ARG A 421 15.22 -2.48 -4.55
N VAL A 422 14.96 -2.03 -5.78
CA VAL A 422 15.68 -0.89 -6.37
C VAL A 422 15.45 0.37 -5.54
N PHE A 423 14.19 0.69 -5.21
CA PHE A 423 13.87 1.85 -4.36
C PHE A 423 14.57 1.75 -3.00
N ALA A 424 14.46 0.58 -2.32
CA ALA A 424 15.10 0.36 -1.04
C ALA A 424 16.64 0.57 -1.12
N ASN A 425 17.30 0.03 -2.15
CA ASN A 425 18.72 0.16 -2.31
C ASN A 425 19.14 1.62 -2.60
N LEU A 426 18.36 2.33 -3.43
CA LEU A 426 18.67 3.70 -3.82
C LEU A 426 18.54 4.69 -2.67
N TYR A 427 17.48 4.62 -1.84
CA TYR A 427 17.41 5.55 -0.71
C TYR A 427 18.40 5.19 0.41
N ASN A 428 18.66 3.88 0.66
CA ASN A 428 19.60 3.48 1.70
C ASN A 428 21.05 3.83 1.35
N GLN A 429 21.45 3.77 0.06
CA GLN A 429 22.79 4.21 -0.33
C GLN A 429 22.99 5.73 -0.28
N ALA A 430 21.92 6.50 -0.19
CA ALA A 430 21.96 7.94 -0.01
C ALA A 430 22.10 8.35 1.48
N LEU A 431 21.88 7.43 2.43
CA LEU A 431 22.09 7.67 3.85
C LEU A 431 23.57 7.81 4.19
N GLU A 432 23.89 8.77 5.09
CA GLU A 432 25.25 9.01 5.66
C GLU A 432 25.35 8.42 7.07
#